data_1e61bba7a2037764b66a42d9dfb32130
#
_entry.id   1e61bba7a2037764b66a42d9dfb32130
#
_cell.length_a   1.000
_cell.length_b   1.000
_cell.length_c   1.000
_cell.angle_alpha   90.00
_cell.angle_beta   90.00
_cell.angle_gamma   90.00
#
_symmetry.space_group_name_H-M   'P 1'
#
loop_
_entity.id
_entity.type
_entity.pdbx_description
1 polymer ?
#
loop_
_entity_poly.entity_id
_entity_poly.type
_entity_poly.pdbx_seq_one_letter_code
_entity_poly.pdbx_strand_id
1 'polypeptide(L)'
;AGLPLSSADKYPSSLSGGMVKRAALARALALDPDILFLDEPTAGLDPIGAAAFDQLILTLRDALGLSVFLVTHDLDTLYTITDRVAVLSQKRVLVAEPIKQVEDYDDPWIHEYFHGPRGRAAYEAATQRKEQ
;
A
#
# COMPACT_ATOMS: atom_id res chain seq x y z
N ALA A 1 11.41 6.24 14.00
CA ALA A 1 10.29 5.54 13.37
C ALA A 1 9.39 4.79 14.36
N GLY A 2 9.38 5.17 15.62
CA GLY A 2 8.45 4.65 16.62
C GLY A 2 8.66 3.18 16.98
N LEU A 3 9.88 2.77 17.19
CA LEU A 3 10.21 1.39 17.58
C LEU A 3 10.57 1.31 19.06
N PRO A 4 9.59 0.99 19.95
CA PRO A 4 9.93 0.77 21.35
C PRO A 4 10.68 -0.55 21.51
N LEU A 5 11.90 -0.51 22.04
CA LEU A 5 12.76 -1.68 22.19
C LEU A 5 12.11 -2.79 23.04
N SER A 6 11.34 -2.39 24.04
CA SER A 6 10.64 -3.33 24.93
C SER A 6 9.57 -4.16 24.23
N SER A 7 9.03 -3.70 23.11
CA SER A 7 7.99 -4.41 22.37
C SER A 7 8.53 -5.59 21.57
N ALA A 8 9.77 -5.52 21.14
CA ALA A 8 10.40 -6.57 20.32
C ALA A 8 10.48 -7.92 21.03
N ASP A 9 10.66 -7.91 22.34
CA ASP A 9 10.82 -9.14 23.14
C ASP A 9 9.49 -9.83 23.43
N LYS A 10 8.36 -9.11 23.37
CA LYS A 10 7.06 -9.64 23.75
C LYS A 10 6.31 -10.36 22.63
N TYR A 11 6.49 -9.91 21.38
CA TYR A 11 5.74 -10.41 20.23
C TYR A 11 6.66 -10.54 19.03
N PRO A 12 7.55 -11.56 19.01
CA PRO A 12 8.64 -11.58 18.03
C PRO A 12 8.22 -11.76 16.58
N SER A 13 7.07 -12.38 16.31
CA SER A 13 6.67 -12.65 14.91
C SER A 13 5.90 -11.50 14.26
N SER A 14 4.84 -11.00 14.88
CA SER A 14 4.00 -9.96 14.25
C SER A 14 4.60 -8.55 14.42
N LEU A 15 5.13 -8.22 15.60
CA LEU A 15 5.74 -6.92 15.83
C LEU A 15 7.06 -6.74 15.06
N SER A 16 7.88 -7.80 14.93
CA SER A 16 9.16 -7.68 14.24
C SER A 16 8.97 -7.41 12.73
N GLY A 17 7.90 -7.93 12.10
CA GLY A 17 7.58 -7.61 10.72
C GLY A 17 7.29 -6.13 10.51
N GLY A 18 6.44 -5.55 11.34
CA GLY A 18 6.14 -4.12 11.31
C GLY A 18 7.35 -3.25 11.65
N MET A 19 8.15 -3.67 12.63
CA MET A 19 9.37 -2.98 13.02
C MET A 19 10.39 -2.95 11.89
N VAL A 20 10.60 -4.06 11.20
CA VAL A 20 11.52 -4.14 10.08
C VAL A 20 11.09 -3.20 8.96
N LYS A 21 9.80 -3.17 8.64
CA LYS A 21 9.29 -2.30 7.60
C LYS A 21 9.41 -0.82 7.97
N ARG A 22 9.13 -0.47 9.21
CA ARG A 22 9.28 0.91 9.69
C ARG A 22 10.74 1.34 9.74
N ALA A 23 11.64 0.46 10.15
CA ALA A 23 13.07 0.73 10.15
C ALA A 23 13.61 0.93 8.73
N ALA A 24 13.17 0.11 7.77
CA ALA A 24 13.54 0.27 6.37
C ALA A 24 13.04 1.60 5.80
N LEU A 25 11.83 1.99 6.14
CA LEU A 25 11.24 3.26 5.73
C LEU A 25 12.04 4.44 6.32
N ALA A 26 12.37 4.40 7.60
CA ALA A 26 13.16 5.44 8.25
C ALA A 26 14.54 5.58 7.59
N ARG A 27 15.17 4.46 7.26
CA ARG A 27 16.47 4.47 6.56
C ARG A 27 16.36 5.12 5.18
N ALA A 28 15.33 4.79 4.42
CA ALA A 28 15.10 5.39 3.11
C ALA A 28 14.87 6.90 3.21
N LEU A 29 14.09 7.34 4.19
CA LEU A 29 13.78 8.75 4.40
C LEU A 29 14.99 9.56 4.90
N ALA A 30 15.95 8.92 5.57
CA ALA A 30 17.16 9.58 6.05
C ALA A 30 18.02 10.13 4.90
N LEU A 31 17.83 9.64 3.69
CA LEU A 31 18.52 10.12 2.48
C LEU A 31 17.84 11.34 1.85
N ASP A 32 16.78 11.84 2.44
CA ASP A 32 15.99 12.98 1.97
C ASP A 32 15.57 12.84 0.50
N PRO A 33 14.85 11.75 0.14
CA PRO A 33 14.50 11.48 -1.25
C PRO A 33 13.33 12.33 -1.73
N ASP A 34 13.27 12.55 -3.04
CA ASP A 34 12.09 13.10 -3.71
C ASP A 34 11.09 12.00 -4.08
N ILE A 35 11.61 10.81 -4.35
CA ILE A 35 10.81 9.65 -4.74
C ILE A 35 11.11 8.50 -3.77
N LEU A 36 10.07 7.90 -3.25
CA LEU A 36 10.15 6.72 -2.38
C LEU A 36 9.64 5.50 -3.13
N PHE A 37 10.47 4.47 -3.23
CA PHE A 37 10.10 3.20 -3.85
C PHE A 37 9.82 2.17 -2.75
N LEU A 38 8.64 1.53 -2.83
CA LEU A 38 8.23 0.51 -1.87
C LEU A 38 7.82 -0.76 -2.62
N ASP A 39 8.38 -1.89 -2.21
CA ASP A 39 8.07 -3.19 -2.80
C ASP A 39 7.31 -4.03 -1.77
N GLU A 40 6.03 -4.31 -2.06
CA GLU A 40 5.13 -5.07 -1.19
C GLU A 40 5.19 -4.57 0.26
N PRO A 41 4.89 -3.28 0.50
CA PRO A 41 5.15 -2.68 1.82
C PRO A 41 4.33 -3.26 2.97
N THR A 42 3.16 -3.84 2.68
CA THR A 42 2.30 -4.44 3.71
C THR A 42 2.37 -5.97 3.77
N ALA A 43 3.22 -6.59 2.96
CA ALA A 43 3.36 -8.04 2.95
C ALA A 43 3.81 -8.55 4.31
N GLY A 44 3.16 -9.60 4.79
CA GLY A 44 3.46 -10.21 6.09
C GLY A 44 2.87 -9.49 7.29
N LEU A 45 2.19 -8.36 7.09
CA LEU A 45 1.49 -7.67 8.16
C LEU A 45 0.05 -8.18 8.27
N ASP A 46 -0.48 -8.19 9.49
CA ASP A 46 -1.92 -8.42 9.68
C ASP A 46 -2.72 -7.22 9.14
N PRO A 47 -4.06 -7.35 8.99
CA PRO A 47 -4.85 -6.27 8.41
C PRO A 47 -4.78 -4.95 9.17
N ILE A 48 -4.67 -4.98 10.49
CA ILE A 48 -4.57 -3.77 11.31
C ILE A 48 -3.21 -3.10 11.09
N GLY A 49 -2.13 -3.89 11.11
CA GLY A 49 -0.79 -3.40 10.86
C GLY A 49 -0.62 -2.86 9.44
N ALA A 50 -1.22 -3.52 8.45
CA ALA A 50 -1.19 -3.06 7.07
C ALA A 50 -1.90 -1.71 6.91
N ALA A 51 -3.09 -1.55 7.50
CA ALA A 51 -3.82 -0.30 7.46
C ALA A 51 -3.04 0.83 8.15
N ALA A 52 -2.41 0.54 9.28
CA ALA A 52 -1.57 1.53 9.98
C ALA A 52 -0.38 1.94 9.14
N PHE A 53 0.25 1.00 8.44
CA PHE A 53 1.38 1.30 7.55
C PHE A 53 0.94 2.16 6.36
N ASP A 54 -0.20 1.87 5.76
CA ASP A 54 -0.76 2.69 4.68
C ASP A 54 -0.98 4.14 5.14
N GLN A 55 -1.54 4.34 6.33
CA GLN A 55 -1.75 5.67 6.89
C GLN A 55 -0.42 6.39 7.15
N LEU A 56 0.58 5.67 7.61
CA LEU A 56 1.92 6.23 7.81
C LEU A 56 2.50 6.74 6.49
N ILE A 57 2.37 5.97 5.40
CA ILE A 57 2.85 6.38 4.08
C ILE A 57 2.14 7.66 3.62
N LEU A 58 0.82 7.72 3.77
CA LEU A 58 0.07 8.92 3.41
C LEU A 58 0.52 10.15 4.20
N THR A 59 0.71 10.00 5.50
CA THR A 59 1.16 11.06 6.38
C THR A 59 2.52 11.58 5.96
N LEU A 60 3.46 10.68 5.69
CA LEU A 60 4.81 11.05 5.26
C LEU A 60 4.83 11.69 3.87
N ARG A 61 4.04 11.16 2.95
CA ARG A 61 3.90 11.73 1.61
C ARG A 61 3.48 13.19 1.70
N ASP A 62 2.44 13.47 2.49
CA ASP A 62 1.89 14.82 2.60
C ASP A 62 2.82 15.75 3.38
N ALA A 63 3.45 15.26 4.45
CA ALA A 63 4.35 16.06 5.27
C ALA A 63 5.66 16.41 4.57
N LEU A 64 6.19 15.50 3.76
CA LEU A 64 7.50 15.64 3.13
C LEU A 64 7.45 15.98 1.64
N GLY A 65 6.27 16.02 1.04
CA GLY A 65 6.12 16.29 -0.38
C GLY A 65 6.68 15.19 -1.26
N LEU A 66 6.62 13.93 -0.79
CA LEU A 66 7.18 12.80 -1.52
C LEU A 66 6.28 12.37 -2.69
N SER A 67 6.93 11.90 -3.76
CA SER A 67 6.27 11.03 -4.74
C SER A 67 6.54 9.59 -4.33
N VAL A 68 5.49 8.79 -4.24
CA VAL A 68 5.59 7.38 -3.82
C VAL A 68 5.27 6.48 -5.00
N PHE A 69 6.19 5.56 -5.27
CA PHE A 69 6.00 4.49 -6.26
C PHE A 69 6.02 3.17 -5.51
N LEU A 70 4.93 2.40 -5.58
CA LEU A 70 4.88 1.12 -4.87
C LEU A 70 4.42 -0.01 -5.76
N VAL A 71 4.89 -1.22 -5.45
CA VAL A 71 4.44 -2.45 -6.07
C VAL A 71 3.70 -3.26 -5.01
N THR A 72 2.47 -3.66 -5.30
CA THR A 72 1.67 -4.42 -4.34
C THR A 72 0.58 -5.24 -5.01
N HIS A 73 0.16 -6.31 -4.34
CA HIS A 73 -1.03 -7.09 -4.66
C HIS A 73 -2.16 -6.82 -3.66
N ASP A 74 -1.92 -5.94 -2.69
CA ASP A 74 -2.88 -5.63 -1.64
C ASP A 74 -3.92 -4.64 -2.14
N LEU A 75 -5.14 -5.13 -2.39
CA LEU A 75 -6.25 -4.32 -2.88
C LEU A 75 -6.61 -3.19 -1.94
N ASP A 76 -6.56 -3.42 -0.62
CA ASP A 76 -6.86 -2.36 0.35
C ASP A 76 -5.86 -1.21 0.23
N THR A 77 -4.58 -1.53 0.07
CA THR A 77 -3.53 -0.52 -0.16
C THR A 77 -3.80 0.25 -1.46
N LEU A 78 -4.11 -0.46 -2.55
CA LEU A 78 -4.39 0.19 -3.83
C LEU A 78 -5.52 1.21 -3.71
N TYR A 79 -6.63 0.84 -3.08
CA TYR A 79 -7.75 1.76 -2.92
C TYR A 79 -7.50 2.86 -1.90
N THR A 80 -6.63 2.62 -0.92
CA THR A 80 -6.40 3.58 0.17
C THR A 80 -5.40 4.67 -0.20
N ILE A 81 -4.28 4.31 -0.83
CA ILE A 81 -3.17 5.26 -0.94
C ILE A 81 -2.74 5.60 -2.36
N THR A 82 -3.29 4.95 -3.40
CA THR A 82 -2.84 5.24 -4.75
C THR A 82 -3.70 6.29 -5.44
N ASP A 83 -3.05 7.15 -6.21
CA ASP A 83 -3.71 8.09 -7.12
C ASP A 83 -3.87 7.46 -8.51
N ARG A 84 -2.86 6.71 -8.94
CA ARG A 84 -2.85 6.02 -10.23
C ARG A 84 -2.33 4.60 -10.04
N VAL A 85 -2.84 3.68 -10.85
CA VAL A 85 -2.46 2.27 -10.81
C VAL A 85 -2.03 1.85 -12.20
N ALA A 86 -0.87 1.20 -12.28
CA ALA A 86 -0.40 0.54 -13.50
C ALA A 86 -0.52 -0.96 -13.34
N VAL A 87 -1.11 -1.61 -14.33
CA VAL A 87 -1.22 -3.08 -14.36
C VAL A 87 -0.21 -3.62 -15.35
N LEU A 88 0.65 -4.51 -14.86
CA LEU A 88 1.65 -5.19 -15.68
C LEU A 88 1.12 -6.56 -16.09
N SER A 89 1.15 -6.83 -17.39
CA SER A 89 0.73 -8.10 -17.94
C SER A 89 1.56 -8.40 -19.18
N GLN A 90 2.01 -9.65 -19.30
CA GLN A 90 2.78 -10.10 -20.47
C GLN A 90 3.99 -9.21 -20.75
N LYS A 91 4.74 -8.86 -19.70
CA LYS A 91 5.97 -8.06 -19.74
C LYS A 91 5.77 -6.63 -20.27
N ARG A 92 4.57 -6.09 -20.14
CA ARG A 92 4.29 -4.70 -20.55
C ARG A 92 3.29 -4.05 -19.61
N VAL A 93 3.22 -2.74 -19.65
CA VAL A 93 2.18 -1.99 -18.96
C VAL A 93 0.91 -2.07 -19.80
N LEU A 94 -0.11 -2.70 -19.25
CA LEU A 94 -1.40 -2.86 -19.92
C LEU A 94 -2.23 -1.57 -19.85
N VAL A 95 -2.23 -0.94 -18.67
CA VAL A 95 -2.97 0.29 -18.43
C VAL A 95 -2.29 1.03 -17.27
N ALA A 96 -2.35 2.36 -17.27
CA ALA A 96 -1.82 3.20 -16.20
C ALA A 96 -2.71 4.42 -16.07
N GLU A 97 -3.67 4.37 -15.15
CA GLU A 97 -4.72 5.38 -14.99
C GLU A 97 -5.16 5.48 -13.53
N PRO A 98 -5.98 6.46 -13.16
CA PRO A 98 -6.63 6.45 -11.85
C PRO A 98 -7.40 5.14 -11.63
N ILE A 99 -7.45 4.69 -10.37
CA ILE A 99 -7.94 3.35 -10.06
C ILE A 99 -9.35 3.07 -10.59
N LYS A 100 -10.22 4.08 -10.63
CA LYS A 100 -11.59 3.91 -11.14
C LYS A 100 -11.61 3.56 -12.62
N GLN A 101 -10.67 4.10 -13.39
CA GLN A 101 -10.56 3.78 -14.81
C GLN A 101 -9.90 2.41 -15.01
N VAL A 102 -8.95 2.04 -14.15
CA VAL A 102 -8.30 0.74 -14.21
C VAL A 102 -9.28 -0.39 -13.92
N GLU A 103 -10.12 -0.24 -12.89
CA GLU A 103 -11.08 -1.30 -12.54
C GLU A 103 -12.10 -1.58 -13.65
N ASP A 104 -12.35 -0.60 -14.52
CA ASP A 104 -13.29 -0.72 -15.64
C ASP A 104 -12.61 -1.05 -16.98
N TYR A 105 -11.29 -1.27 -16.96
CA TYR A 105 -10.55 -1.60 -18.17
C TYR A 105 -10.98 -2.96 -18.73
N ASP A 106 -11.15 -3.04 -20.03
CA ASP A 106 -11.67 -4.23 -20.73
C ASP A 106 -10.58 -5.31 -20.84
N ASP A 107 -10.40 -6.04 -19.76
CA ASP A 107 -9.47 -7.17 -19.66
C ASP A 107 -10.03 -8.18 -18.65
N PRO A 108 -10.09 -9.50 -18.99
CA PRO A 108 -10.69 -10.49 -18.11
C PRO A 108 -10.02 -10.62 -16.75
N TRP A 109 -8.68 -10.54 -16.69
CA TRP A 109 -7.95 -10.62 -15.43
C TRP A 109 -8.22 -9.40 -14.55
N ILE A 110 -8.21 -8.21 -15.15
CA ILE A 110 -8.50 -6.96 -14.42
C ILE A 110 -9.91 -6.98 -13.87
N HIS A 111 -10.88 -7.41 -14.68
CA HIS A 111 -12.27 -7.51 -14.25
C HIS A 111 -12.40 -8.45 -13.04
N GLU A 112 -11.84 -9.64 -13.12
CA GLU A 112 -11.88 -10.61 -12.02
C GLU A 112 -11.20 -10.08 -10.76
N TYR A 113 -10.06 -9.43 -10.93
CA TYR A 113 -9.26 -8.93 -9.82
C TYR A 113 -10.01 -7.83 -9.05
N PHE A 114 -10.57 -6.84 -9.76
CA PHE A 114 -11.21 -5.70 -9.12
C PHE A 114 -12.68 -5.94 -8.76
N HIS A 115 -13.40 -6.73 -9.55
CA HIS A 115 -14.84 -6.99 -9.34
C HIS A 115 -15.15 -8.33 -8.70
N GLY A 116 -14.13 -9.14 -8.39
CA GLY A 116 -14.28 -10.33 -7.59
C GLY A 116 -14.60 -10.00 -6.13
N PRO A 117 -14.82 -11.03 -5.26
CA PRO A 117 -15.23 -10.78 -3.87
C PRO A 117 -14.26 -9.88 -3.08
N ARG A 118 -12.96 -10.08 -3.26
CA ARG A 118 -11.95 -9.26 -2.54
C ARG A 118 -11.88 -7.84 -3.06
N GLY A 119 -12.00 -7.64 -4.37
CA GLY A 119 -12.00 -6.32 -4.98
C GLY A 119 -13.21 -5.52 -4.54
N ARG A 120 -14.40 -6.14 -4.53
CA ARG A 120 -15.62 -5.49 -4.06
C ARG A 120 -15.54 -5.11 -2.59
N ALA A 121 -15.00 -5.99 -1.74
CA ALA A 121 -14.83 -5.70 -0.32
C ALA A 121 -13.87 -4.52 -0.10
N ALA A 122 -12.76 -4.46 -0.83
CA ALA A 122 -11.81 -3.37 -0.75
C ALA A 122 -12.41 -2.05 -1.23
N TYR A 123 -13.18 -2.08 -2.30
CA TYR A 123 -13.87 -0.90 -2.83
C TYR A 123 -14.89 -0.36 -1.82
N GLU A 124 -15.71 -1.23 -1.24
CA GLU A 124 -16.70 -0.85 -0.25
C GLU A 124 -16.07 -0.24 0.99
N ALA A 125 -15.00 -0.84 1.49
CA ALA A 125 -14.26 -0.32 2.64
C ALA A 125 -13.67 1.07 2.35
N ALA A 126 -13.12 1.28 1.16
CA ALA A 126 -12.57 2.57 0.75
C ALA A 126 -13.68 3.64 0.65
N THR A 127 -14.84 3.27 0.11
CA THR A 127 -15.98 4.17 0.00
C THR A 127 -16.49 4.59 1.37
N GLN A 128 -16.60 3.66 2.31
CA GLN A 128 -17.02 3.96 3.67
C GLN A 128 -16.04 4.90 4.38
N ARG A 129 -14.74 4.72 4.17
CA ARG A 129 -13.73 5.62 4.76
C ARG A 129 -13.87 7.06 4.28
N LYS A 130 -14.23 7.25 3.02
CA LYS A 130 -14.41 8.60 2.46
C LYS A 130 -15.67 9.30 2.95
N GLU A 131 -16.65 8.54 3.40
CA GLU A 131 -17.91 9.08 3.94
C GLU A 131 -17.79 9.48 5.42
N GLN A 132 -16.71 9.11 6.07
CA GLN A 132 -16.40 9.51 7.45
C GLN A 132 -15.51 10.79 7.44
#